data_8b81f3d53d7d0b86337b0788042a2bd9
#
_entry.id   8b81f3d53d7d0b86337b0788042a2bd9
#
_cell.length_a   1.000
_cell.length_b   1.000
_cell.length_c   1.000
_cell.angle_alpha   90.00
_cell.angle_beta   90.00
_cell.angle_gamma   90.00
#
_symmetry.space_group_name_H-M   'P 1'
#
loop_
_entity.id
_entity.type
_entity.pdbx_description
1 polymer ?
#
loop_
_entity_poly.entity_id
_entity_poly.type
_entity_poly.pdbx_seq_one_letter_code
_entity_poly.pdbx_strand_id
1 'polypeptide(L)'
;DRLAYRAANAALGNRLDAAAIEGSLGGLRLDCLAGPISLAVAGGGFIVEAEQAFGSWQVLTLAAGQSLTLRRGPWGSWCYLAVAGELMAPLWLGSHATHGSSGKGGGLVTAGMDLQIESPRVVGLDRALPCPVFARPRHRLHVTLGPQDRCFAPETLQAFLSSPFSLTAAGNRMGVRLAGPDIAPNVALTMPSEPIARGSVQVAGDGVATL
;
A
#
# COMPACT_ATOMS: atom_id res chain seq x y z
N ASP A 1 -3.44 -0.73 -1.04
CA ASP A 1 -3.61 -2.17 -1.39
C ASP A 1 -4.84 -2.72 -0.67
N ARG A 2 -5.95 -2.90 -1.41
CA ARG A 2 -7.21 -3.39 -0.84
C ARG A 2 -7.10 -4.80 -0.29
N LEU A 3 -6.23 -5.63 -0.85
CA LEU A 3 -6.07 -7.00 -0.40
C LEU A 3 -5.40 -7.04 0.98
N ALA A 4 -4.26 -6.36 1.12
CA ALA A 4 -3.53 -6.32 2.37
C ALA A 4 -4.38 -5.71 3.50
N TYR A 5 -5.07 -4.60 3.20
CA TYR A 5 -6.03 -3.97 4.13
C TYR A 5 -7.11 -4.95 4.62
N ARG A 6 -7.75 -5.66 3.68
CA ARG A 6 -8.78 -6.63 4.03
C ARG A 6 -8.22 -7.85 4.74
N ALA A 7 -7.03 -8.32 4.36
CA ALA A 7 -6.38 -9.44 5.00
C ALA A 7 -6.06 -9.15 6.47
N ALA A 8 -5.57 -7.95 6.79
CA ALA A 8 -5.31 -7.53 8.17
C ALA A 8 -6.60 -7.52 9.00
N ASN A 9 -7.68 -6.93 8.49
CA ASN A 9 -8.97 -6.92 9.19
C ASN A 9 -9.58 -8.33 9.34
N ALA A 10 -9.55 -9.14 8.27
CA ALA A 10 -10.06 -10.51 8.30
C ALA A 10 -9.31 -11.38 9.32
N ALA A 11 -7.99 -11.21 9.44
CA ALA A 11 -7.17 -11.98 10.38
C ALA A 11 -7.56 -11.76 11.85
N LEU A 12 -8.16 -10.61 12.15
CA LEU A 12 -8.64 -10.22 13.48
C LEU A 12 -10.15 -10.48 13.68
N GLY A 13 -10.85 -10.99 12.66
CA GLY A 13 -12.31 -11.15 12.70
C GLY A 13 -13.05 -9.79 12.69
N ASN A 14 -12.42 -8.72 12.21
CA ASN A 14 -13.07 -7.46 11.99
C ASN A 14 -13.91 -7.47 10.70
N ARG A 15 -14.79 -6.48 10.54
CA ARG A 15 -15.40 -6.21 9.24
C ARG A 15 -14.28 -5.90 8.23
N LEU A 16 -14.45 -6.32 6.98
CA LEU A 16 -13.43 -6.13 5.93
C LEU A 16 -13.18 -4.65 5.56
N ASP A 17 -14.10 -3.78 5.95
CA ASP A 17 -14.08 -2.33 5.75
C ASP A 17 -13.83 -1.52 7.05
N ALA A 18 -13.48 -2.21 8.15
CA ALA A 18 -13.13 -1.54 9.41
C ALA A 18 -11.90 -0.65 9.24
N ALA A 19 -11.86 0.45 9.99
CA ALA A 19 -10.73 1.38 9.94
C ALA A 19 -9.40 0.67 10.26
N ALA A 20 -8.34 1.07 9.56
CA ALA A 20 -6.99 0.59 9.78
C ALA A 20 -5.99 1.71 9.50
N ILE A 21 -4.82 1.64 10.11
CA ILE A 21 -3.73 2.56 9.85
C ILE A 21 -3.00 2.12 8.60
N GLU A 22 -2.85 3.02 7.64
CA GLU A 22 -2.01 2.79 6.48
C GLU A 22 -0.64 3.39 6.72
N GLY A 23 0.40 2.56 6.64
CA GLY A 23 1.79 2.97 6.70
C GLY A 23 2.44 3.01 5.32
N SER A 24 3.13 4.12 5.01
CA SER A 24 3.95 4.23 3.81
C SER A 24 5.42 4.28 4.20
N LEU A 25 6.23 3.40 3.63
CA LEU A 25 7.68 3.32 3.81
C LEU A 25 8.15 3.07 5.27
N GLY A 26 7.25 2.88 6.23
CA GLY A 26 7.57 2.65 7.63
C GLY A 26 7.64 3.93 8.48
N GLY A 27 8.27 3.84 9.65
CA GLY A 27 8.42 4.97 10.56
C GLY A 27 7.26 5.15 11.55
N LEU A 28 6.34 4.19 11.65
CA LEU A 28 5.27 4.21 12.65
C LEU A 28 5.74 3.46 13.91
N ARG A 29 5.61 4.11 15.05
CA ARG A 29 5.72 3.48 16.37
C ARG A 29 4.41 3.67 17.13
N LEU A 30 3.94 2.61 17.76
CA LEU A 30 2.76 2.60 18.62
C LEU A 30 3.16 2.04 19.98
N ASP A 31 2.74 2.70 21.03
CA ASP A 31 2.87 2.24 22.40
C ASP A 31 1.48 1.82 22.91
N CYS A 32 1.38 0.60 23.44
CA CYS A 32 0.12 0.07 23.99
C CYS A 32 -0.08 0.64 25.42
N LEU A 33 -0.95 1.62 25.56
CA LEU A 33 -1.21 2.28 26.85
C LEU A 33 -2.13 1.45 27.76
N ALA A 34 -3.10 0.76 27.15
CA ALA A 34 -4.03 -0.13 27.82
C ALA A 34 -4.20 -1.40 26.98
N GLY A 35 -4.11 -2.55 27.58
CA GLY A 35 -4.14 -3.80 26.84
C GLY A 35 -4.68 -4.94 27.67
N PRO A 36 -4.56 -6.18 27.14
CA PRO A 36 -3.91 -6.57 25.89
C PRO A 36 -4.82 -6.35 24.67
N ILE A 37 -4.19 -6.19 23.50
CA ILE A 37 -4.89 -6.04 22.22
C ILE A 37 -4.14 -6.77 21.10
N SER A 38 -4.87 -7.49 20.25
CA SER A 38 -4.26 -8.08 19.05
C SER A 38 -4.25 -7.09 17.88
N LEU A 39 -3.19 -7.15 17.11
CA LEU A 39 -2.94 -6.35 15.92
C LEU A 39 -2.66 -7.28 14.74
N ALA A 40 -2.96 -6.83 13.53
CA ALA A 40 -2.54 -7.51 12.31
C ALA A 40 -1.85 -6.51 11.38
N VAL A 41 -0.68 -6.89 10.88
CA VAL A 41 0.05 -6.12 9.87
C VAL A 41 0.10 -6.91 8.58
N ALA A 42 -0.36 -6.33 7.48
CA ALA A 42 -0.30 -6.94 6.15
C ALA A 42 0.08 -5.90 5.10
N GLY A 43 0.69 -6.36 4.01
CA GLY A 43 1.17 -5.51 2.90
C GLY A 43 2.68 -5.31 2.92
N GLY A 44 3.27 -5.28 1.74
CA GLY A 44 4.70 -5.19 1.55
C GLY A 44 5.49 -6.27 2.30
N GLY A 45 6.78 -6.11 2.35
CA GLY A 45 7.70 -6.87 3.21
C GLY A 45 8.31 -5.95 4.26
N PHE A 46 7.46 -5.32 5.08
CA PHE A 46 7.88 -4.45 6.17
C PHE A 46 8.44 -5.25 7.34
N ILE A 47 9.26 -4.62 8.16
CA ILE A 47 9.75 -5.17 9.41
C ILE A 47 8.85 -4.67 10.53
N VAL A 48 8.31 -5.61 11.30
CA VAL A 48 7.48 -5.38 12.48
C VAL A 48 8.31 -5.74 13.69
N GLU A 49 8.67 -4.76 14.48
CA GLU A 49 9.44 -4.92 15.71
C GLU A 49 8.54 -4.74 16.93
N ALA A 50 8.47 -5.76 17.76
CA ALA A 50 7.91 -5.75 19.11
C ALA A 50 8.99 -6.29 20.07
N GLU A 51 8.74 -7.32 20.85
CA GLU A 51 9.79 -8.02 21.59
C GLU A 51 10.79 -8.73 20.67
N GLN A 52 10.30 -9.15 19.51
CA GLN A 52 11.08 -9.76 18.43
C GLN A 52 10.76 -9.05 17.11
N ALA A 53 11.63 -9.23 16.12
CA ALA A 53 11.42 -8.71 14.78
C ALA A 53 10.81 -9.78 13.87
N PHE A 54 9.74 -9.42 13.18
CA PHE A 54 9.02 -10.25 12.22
C PHE A 54 8.91 -9.55 10.87
N GLY A 55 8.53 -10.30 9.83
CA GLY A 55 8.02 -9.68 8.60
C GLY A 55 6.58 -9.21 8.79
N SER A 56 6.12 -8.28 7.96
CA SER A 56 4.68 -8.05 7.79
C SER A 56 3.96 -9.35 7.36
N TRP A 57 2.66 -9.35 7.36
CA TRP A 57 1.80 -10.55 7.27
C TRP A 57 1.84 -11.35 8.56
N GLN A 58 1.57 -10.64 9.65
CA GLN A 58 1.64 -11.16 11.00
C GLN A 58 0.43 -10.70 11.83
N VAL A 59 -0.07 -11.57 12.70
CA VAL A 59 -0.91 -11.22 13.85
C VAL A 59 -0.05 -11.31 15.09
N LEU A 60 -0.13 -10.31 15.94
CA LEU A 60 0.56 -10.25 17.23
C LEU A 60 -0.30 -9.57 18.28
N THR A 61 0.00 -9.82 19.53
CA THR A 61 -0.71 -9.23 20.67
C THR A 61 0.26 -8.38 21.48
N LEU A 62 -0.15 -7.15 21.80
CA LEU A 62 0.58 -6.26 22.68
C LEU A 62 -0.10 -6.22 24.05
N ALA A 63 0.67 -6.37 25.09
CA ALA A 63 0.26 -6.06 26.45
C ALA A 63 0.44 -4.56 26.74
N ALA A 64 -0.19 -4.08 27.79
CA ALA A 64 0.04 -2.71 28.27
C ALA A 64 1.53 -2.47 28.55
N GLY A 65 2.04 -1.34 28.09
CA GLY A 65 3.47 -0.96 28.20
C GLY A 65 4.35 -1.49 27.08
N GLN A 66 3.89 -2.42 26.25
CA GLN A 66 4.65 -2.88 25.09
C GLN A 66 4.50 -1.93 23.90
N SER A 67 5.48 -1.96 23.01
CA SER A 67 5.53 -1.13 21.82
C SER A 67 5.64 -1.97 20.55
N LEU A 68 5.15 -1.44 19.44
CA LEU A 68 5.34 -1.96 18.11
C LEU A 68 5.93 -0.88 17.22
N THR A 69 6.95 -1.23 16.44
CA THR A 69 7.50 -0.33 15.43
C THR A 69 7.41 -0.98 14.05
N LEU A 70 6.90 -0.23 13.07
CA LEU A 70 6.91 -0.60 11.67
C LEU A 70 8.08 0.10 10.98
N ARG A 71 9.01 -0.67 10.43
CA ARG A 71 10.12 -0.16 9.64
C ARG A 71 10.02 -0.60 8.18
N ARG A 72 10.63 0.19 7.32
CA ARG A 72 10.80 -0.20 5.92
C ARG A 72 11.51 -1.54 5.84
N GLY A 73 10.97 -2.43 5.03
CA GLY A 73 11.56 -3.71 4.70
C GLY A 73 12.10 -3.77 3.27
N PRO A 74 12.44 -4.96 2.78
CA PRO A 74 13.10 -5.14 1.50
C PRO A 74 12.22 -4.86 0.27
N TRP A 75 10.88 -4.80 0.42
CA TRP A 75 9.98 -4.58 -0.71
C TRP A 75 8.63 -3.99 -0.27
N GLY A 76 7.92 -3.39 -1.23
CA GLY A 76 6.63 -2.75 -1.02
C GLY A 76 6.73 -1.35 -0.40
N SER A 77 5.76 -0.51 -0.72
CA SER A 77 5.69 0.87 -0.23
C SER A 77 4.57 1.09 0.78
N TRP A 78 3.64 0.14 0.90
CA TRP A 78 2.43 0.28 1.70
C TRP A 78 2.19 -0.96 2.56
N CYS A 79 1.84 -0.74 3.83
CA CYS A 79 1.31 -1.76 4.73
C CYS A 79 0.09 -1.21 5.48
N TYR A 80 -0.68 -2.12 6.04
CA TYR A 80 -1.86 -1.81 6.81
C TYR A 80 -1.75 -2.48 8.17
N LEU A 81 -2.00 -1.71 9.21
CA LEU A 81 -2.10 -2.17 10.57
C LEU A 81 -3.57 -2.05 11.01
N ALA A 82 -4.18 -3.18 11.26
CA ALA A 82 -5.51 -3.28 11.86
C ALA A 82 -5.39 -3.62 13.34
N VAL A 83 -6.37 -3.20 14.13
CA VAL A 83 -6.50 -3.52 15.55
C VAL A 83 -7.71 -4.41 15.77
N ALA A 84 -7.65 -5.34 16.71
CA ALA A 84 -8.81 -6.17 17.06
C ALA A 84 -9.75 -5.34 17.96
N GLY A 85 -10.74 -4.74 17.34
CA GLY A 85 -11.65 -3.76 17.89
C GLY A 85 -12.05 -2.77 16.83
N GLU A 86 -12.65 -1.67 17.23
CA GLU A 86 -13.02 -0.57 16.35
C GLU A 86 -12.08 0.61 16.58
N LEU A 87 -11.23 0.91 15.60
CA LEU A 87 -10.37 2.08 15.62
C LEU A 87 -11.22 3.32 15.34
N MET A 88 -11.30 4.19 16.34
CA MET A 88 -12.06 5.44 16.26
C MET A 88 -11.31 6.45 15.39
N ALA A 89 -11.94 6.87 14.32
CA ALA A 89 -11.41 7.89 13.42
C ALA A 89 -12.55 8.74 12.86
N PRO A 90 -12.30 10.02 12.51
CA PRO A 90 -13.32 10.84 11.89
C PRO A 90 -13.89 10.21 10.62
N LEU A 91 -15.21 10.32 10.46
CA LEU A 91 -15.93 9.85 9.28
C LEU A 91 -16.19 11.02 8.35
N TRP A 92 -15.84 10.88 7.08
CA TRP A 92 -16.12 11.86 6.04
C TRP A 92 -16.64 11.16 4.78
N LEU A 93 -17.82 11.57 4.31
CA LEU A 93 -18.51 10.96 3.17
C LEU A 93 -18.63 9.43 3.28
N GLY A 94 -18.92 8.93 4.49
CA GLY A 94 -19.07 7.48 4.75
C GLY A 94 -17.76 6.69 4.77
N SER A 95 -16.59 7.36 4.87
CA SER A 95 -15.28 6.72 4.89
C SER A 95 -14.36 7.31 5.96
N HIS A 96 -13.55 6.47 6.59
CA HIS A 96 -12.45 6.89 7.46
C HIS A 96 -11.14 7.13 6.69
N ALA A 97 -11.11 6.88 5.37
CA ALA A 97 -9.92 7.11 4.56
C ALA A 97 -9.58 8.60 4.48
N THR A 98 -8.29 8.92 4.52
CA THR A 98 -7.79 10.28 4.38
C THR A 98 -7.56 10.60 2.91
N HIS A 99 -8.15 11.68 2.42
CA HIS A 99 -7.86 12.22 1.10
C HIS A 99 -6.62 13.12 1.18
N GLY A 100 -5.48 12.61 0.72
CA GLY A 100 -4.16 13.23 0.91
C GLY A 100 -4.08 14.68 0.41
N SER A 101 -4.72 14.99 -0.74
CA SER A 101 -4.66 16.33 -1.33
C SER A 101 -5.46 17.39 -0.58
N SER A 102 -6.58 17.02 0.08
CA SER A 102 -7.42 17.96 0.84
C SER A 102 -7.25 17.86 2.34
N GLY A 103 -6.56 16.85 2.84
CA GLY A 103 -6.42 16.56 4.27
C GLY A 103 -7.72 16.14 4.97
N LYS A 104 -8.81 15.90 4.21
CA LYS A 104 -10.11 15.50 4.77
C LYS A 104 -10.18 13.99 4.95
N GLY A 105 -10.98 13.54 5.93
CA GLY A 105 -11.18 12.12 6.26
C GLY A 105 -10.64 11.78 7.64
N GLY A 106 -10.20 10.55 7.85
CA GLY A 106 -9.73 10.01 9.13
C GLY A 106 -8.49 10.68 9.74
N GLY A 107 -7.80 11.51 8.96
CA GLY A 107 -6.60 12.23 9.41
C GLY A 107 -5.32 11.45 9.21
N LEU A 108 -4.22 12.04 9.66
CA LEU A 108 -2.90 11.43 9.71
C LEU A 108 -2.57 11.06 11.15
N VAL A 109 -1.99 9.88 11.34
CA VAL A 109 -1.42 9.51 12.64
C VAL A 109 -0.11 10.26 12.81
N THR A 110 -0.01 11.05 13.89
CA THR A 110 1.14 11.87 14.21
C THR A 110 1.72 11.50 15.57
N ALA A 111 2.97 11.85 15.81
CA ALA A 111 3.62 11.60 17.10
C ALA A 111 2.87 12.28 18.25
N GLY A 112 2.69 11.56 19.37
CA GLY A 112 1.96 12.01 20.53
C GLY A 112 0.43 11.92 20.42
N MET A 113 -0.09 11.34 19.34
CA MET A 113 -1.53 11.14 19.16
C MET A 113 -1.99 9.88 19.90
N ASP A 114 -3.05 10.02 20.72
CA ASP A 114 -3.75 8.89 21.31
C ASP A 114 -4.78 8.33 20.34
N LEU A 115 -4.69 7.02 20.09
CA LEU A 115 -5.64 6.28 19.26
C LEU A 115 -6.65 5.57 20.15
N GLN A 116 -7.91 5.90 20.00
CA GLN A 116 -9.00 5.28 20.73
C GLN A 116 -9.48 4.03 20.00
N ILE A 117 -9.62 2.94 20.77
CA ILE A 117 -10.10 1.65 20.23
C ILE A 117 -11.27 1.20 21.09
N GLU A 118 -12.45 1.08 20.48
CA GLU A 118 -13.62 0.52 21.13
C GLU A 118 -13.62 -1.01 21.05
N SER A 119 -14.12 -1.63 22.14
CA SER A 119 -14.21 -3.10 22.25
C SER A 119 -12.91 -3.83 21.88
N PRO A 120 -11.76 -3.47 22.49
CA PRO A 120 -10.50 -4.14 22.19
C PRO A 120 -10.55 -5.61 22.55
N ARG A 121 -9.90 -6.46 21.74
CA ARG A 121 -9.93 -7.92 21.91
C ARG A 121 -8.55 -8.54 21.70
N VAL A 122 -8.38 -9.74 22.26
CA VAL A 122 -7.29 -10.64 21.91
C VAL A 122 -7.85 -11.77 21.04
N VAL A 123 -7.24 -12.03 19.89
CA VAL A 123 -7.69 -13.02 18.91
C VAL A 123 -6.67 -14.15 18.75
N GLY A 124 -6.73 -15.10 19.67
CA GLY A 124 -5.87 -16.29 19.65
C GLY A 124 -4.40 -15.99 19.86
N LEU A 125 -3.54 -16.86 19.33
CA LEU A 125 -2.09 -16.76 19.43
C LEU A 125 -1.51 -15.92 18.28
N ASP A 126 -0.34 -15.35 18.53
CA ASP A 126 0.48 -14.72 17.51
C ASP A 126 0.79 -15.71 16.39
N ARG A 127 0.65 -15.25 15.14
CA ARG A 127 0.81 -16.12 13.98
C ARG A 127 1.17 -15.37 12.71
N ALA A 128 1.91 -16.02 11.84
CA ALA A 128 2.13 -15.55 10.50
C ALA A 128 0.84 -15.66 9.66
N LEU A 129 0.63 -14.69 8.77
CA LEU A 129 -0.42 -14.70 7.76
C LEU A 129 0.19 -15.12 6.41
N PRO A 130 -0.53 -15.89 5.60
CA PRO A 130 -0.04 -16.26 4.28
C PRO A 130 0.05 -15.01 3.39
N CYS A 131 1.26 -14.65 2.97
CA CYS A 131 1.44 -13.62 1.94
C CYS A 131 1.12 -14.24 0.58
N PRO A 132 0.08 -13.76 -0.14
CA PRO A 132 -0.28 -14.31 -1.44
C PRO A 132 0.87 -14.19 -2.45
N VAL A 133 1.04 -15.19 -3.31
CA VAL A 133 2.12 -15.23 -4.29
C VAL A 133 2.12 -13.98 -5.20
N PHE A 134 0.93 -13.55 -5.61
CA PHE A 134 0.79 -12.36 -6.48
C PHE A 134 1.05 -11.01 -5.76
N ALA A 135 1.12 -10.99 -4.43
CA ALA A 135 1.49 -9.81 -3.65
C ALA A 135 3.02 -9.70 -3.45
N ARG A 136 3.77 -10.74 -3.76
CA ARG A 136 5.23 -10.77 -3.61
C ARG A 136 5.92 -10.00 -4.73
N PRO A 137 7.15 -9.50 -4.52
CA PRO A 137 7.90 -8.80 -5.55
C PRO A 137 8.16 -9.70 -6.76
N ARG A 138 8.16 -9.10 -7.94
CA ARG A 138 8.39 -9.77 -9.22
C ARG A 138 9.44 -9.02 -10.02
N HIS A 139 10.30 -9.74 -10.68
CA HIS A 139 11.28 -9.17 -11.59
C HIS A 139 10.74 -8.98 -13.02
N ARG A 140 9.59 -9.59 -13.33
CA ARG A 140 8.96 -9.48 -14.65
C ARG A 140 7.44 -9.27 -14.47
N LEU A 141 6.93 -8.28 -15.18
CA LEU A 141 5.50 -8.03 -15.31
C LEU A 141 5.09 -8.40 -16.74
N HIS A 142 3.98 -9.11 -16.86
CA HIS A 142 3.35 -9.37 -18.15
C HIS A 142 2.36 -8.26 -18.43
N VAL A 143 2.41 -7.71 -19.63
CA VAL A 143 1.53 -6.63 -20.08
C VAL A 143 0.85 -7.02 -21.38
N THR A 144 -0.29 -6.42 -21.67
CA THR A 144 -0.95 -6.42 -22.96
C THR A 144 -0.89 -5.01 -23.53
N LEU A 145 -0.65 -4.91 -24.85
CA LEU A 145 -0.68 -3.60 -25.50
C LEU A 145 -2.10 -3.02 -25.45
N GLY A 146 -2.19 -1.74 -25.18
CA GLY A 146 -3.45 -1.01 -25.16
C GLY A 146 -3.86 -0.53 -26.55
N PRO A 147 -5.06 0.05 -26.71
CA PRO A 147 -5.57 0.47 -28.00
C PRO A 147 -4.80 1.64 -28.65
N GLN A 148 -3.91 2.26 -27.89
CA GLN A 148 -3.07 3.37 -28.36
C GLN A 148 -1.63 2.94 -28.70
N ASP A 149 -1.35 1.64 -28.80
CA ASP A 149 -0.05 1.11 -29.21
C ASP A 149 0.38 1.63 -30.58
N ARG A 150 -0.57 1.93 -31.48
CA ARG A 150 -0.34 2.56 -32.78
C ARG A 150 0.33 3.95 -32.72
N CYS A 151 0.34 4.57 -31.54
CA CYS A 151 0.98 5.86 -31.31
C CYS A 151 2.49 5.76 -31.09
N PHE A 152 3.04 4.55 -31.08
CA PHE A 152 4.46 4.27 -30.85
C PHE A 152 5.07 3.53 -32.03
N ALA A 153 6.33 3.81 -32.31
CA ALA A 153 7.07 3.05 -33.29
C ALA A 153 7.29 1.60 -32.82
N PRO A 154 7.35 0.61 -33.72
CA PRO A 154 7.60 -0.78 -33.33
C PRO A 154 8.85 -0.98 -32.49
N GLU A 155 9.90 -0.21 -32.77
CA GLU A 155 11.19 -0.25 -32.04
C GLU A 155 11.02 0.26 -30.60
N THR A 156 10.19 1.30 -30.41
CA THR A 156 9.84 1.86 -29.09
C THR A 156 9.06 0.84 -28.26
N LEU A 157 8.06 0.17 -28.85
CA LEU A 157 7.31 -0.90 -28.20
C LEU A 157 8.23 -2.08 -27.85
N GLN A 158 9.14 -2.46 -28.74
CA GLN A 158 10.12 -3.51 -28.47
C GLN A 158 11.04 -3.11 -27.29
N ALA A 159 11.53 -1.88 -27.26
CA ALA A 159 12.33 -1.35 -26.16
C ALA A 159 11.55 -1.40 -24.83
N PHE A 160 10.28 -0.98 -24.84
CA PHE A 160 9.41 -1.05 -23.67
C PHE A 160 9.23 -2.48 -23.14
N LEU A 161 9.03 -3.45 -24.02
CA LEU A 161 8.76 -4.85 -23.66
C LEU A 161 10.01 -5.65 -23.24
N SER A 162 11.19 -5.23 -23.69
CA SER A 162 12.44 -6.01 -23.50
C SER A 162 13.44 -5.38 -22.52
N SER A 163 13.30 -4.08 -22.21
CA SER A 163 14.24 -3.37 -21.35
C SER A 163 13.86 -3.43 -19.88
N PRO A 164 14.83 -3.33 -18.98
CA PRO A 164 14.56 -3.19 -17.56
C PRO A 164 14.09 -1.76 -17.24
N PHE A 165 13.15 -1.67 -16.29
CA PHE A 165 12.70 -0.42 -15.70
C PHE A 165 12.90 -0.44 -14.19
N SER A 166 13.18 0.73 -13.61
CA SER A 166 13.31 0.92 -12.17
C SER A 166 12.21 1.85 -11.66
N LEU A 167 11.71 1.58 -10.47
CA LEU A 167 10.78 2.48 -9.79
C LEU A 167 11.53 3.73 -9.33
N THR A 168 10.99 4.90 -9.62
CA THR A 168 11.53 6.17 -9.11
C THR A 168 10.88 6.54 -7.78
N ALA A 169 11.49 7.51 -7.07
CA ALA A 169 10.87 8.11 -5.89
C ALA A 169 9.68 9.03 -6.25
N ALA A 170 9.52 9.39 -7.53
CA ALA A 170 8.43 10.21 -8.02
C ALA A 170 7.19 9.34 -8.26
N GLY A 171 6.37 9.20 -7.24
CA GLY A 171 5.15 8.43 -7.35
C GLY A 171 4.28 8.57 -6.11
N ASN A 172 3.01 8.28 -6.30
CA ASN A 172 2.01 8.23 -5.24
C ASN A 172 1.00 7.12 -5.58
N ARG A 173 -0.21 7.17 -5.01
CA ARG A 173 -1.27 6.20 -5.31
C ARG A 173 -1.88 6.32 -6.70
N MET A 174 -1.65 7.45 -7.37
CA MET A 174 -2.17 7.68 -8.73
C MET A 174 -1.28 7.06 -9.79
N GLY A 175 0.03 6.92 -9.50
CA GLY A 175 0.97 6.29 -10.39
C GLY A 175 2.42 6.46 -9.92
N VAL A 176 3.27 5.59 -10.39
CA VAL A 176 4.71 5.60 -10.13
C VAL A 176 5.45 5.76 -11.45
N ARG A 177 6.28 6.81 -11.56
CA ARG A 177 7.13 7.03 -12.74
C ARG A 177 8.24 6.00 -12.76
N LEU A 178 8.51 5.48 -13.95
CA LEU A 178 9.54 4.47 -14.19
C LEU A 178 10.77 5.13 -14.81
N ALA A 179 11.94 4.74 -14.36
CA ALA A 179 13.20 5.06 -15.03
C ALA A 179 13.59 3.89 -15.94
N GLY A 180 13.85 4.19 -17.20
CA GLY A 180 14.15 3.20 -18.24
C GLY A 180 14.38 3.91 -19.58
N PRO A 181 14.29 3.19 -20.72
CA PRO A 181 14.36 3.80 -22.02
C PRO A 181 13.26 4.85 -22.22
N ASP A 182 13.53 5.82 -23.07
CA ASP A 182 12.54 6.79 -23.53
C ASP A 182 11.51 6.08 -24.42
N ILE A 183 10.24 6.22 -24.06
CA ILE A 183 9.09 5.63 -24.77
C ILE A 183 8.28 6.75 -25.43
N ALA A 184 8.95 7.68 -26.09
CA ALA A 184 8.28 8.79 -26.72
C ALA A 184 7.29 8.33 -27.82
N PRO A 185 6.03 8.83 -27.84
CA PRO A 185 5.10 8.59 -28.91
C PRO A 185 5.58 9.27 -30.22
N ASN A 186 5.29 8.66 -31.35
CA ASN A 186 5.67 9.16 -32.67
C ASN A 186 4.56 9.99 -33.36
N VAL A 187 3.51 10.32 -32.64
CA VAL A 187 2.36 11.09 -33.11
C VAL A 187 2.13 12.34 -32.26
N ALA A 188 1.47 13.35 -32.82
CA ALA A 188 1.07 14.52 -32.06
C ALA A 188 0.12 14.13 -30.91
N LEU A 189 0.35 14.67 -29.71
CA LEU A 189 -0.41 14.38 -28.50
C LEU A 189 -1.75 15.13 -28.45
N THR A 190 -2.52 15.09 -29.54
CA THR A 190 -3.85 15.70 -29.65
C THR A 190 -4.97 14.70 -29.37
N MET A 191 -4.67 13.64 -28.62
CA MET A 191 -5.66 12.63 -28.29
C MET A 191 -6.69 13.14 -27.28
N PRO A 192 -7.98 12.84 -27.45
CA PRO A 192 -8.97 13.12 -26.44
C PRO A 192 -8.67 12.31 -25.16
N SER A 193 -9.11 12.84 -24.03
CA SER A 193 -9.03 12.09 -22.78
C SER A 193 -9.88 10.83 -22.85
N GLU A 194 -9.29 9.70 -22.51
CA GLU A 194 -9.96 8.41 -22.47
C GLU A 194 -9.91 7.84 -21.04
N PRO A 195 -10.90 7.05 -20.62
CA PRO A 195 -10.86 6.37 -19.34
C PRO A 195 -9.74 5.32 -19.34
N ILE A 196 -8.99 5.27 -18.27
CA ILE A 196 -7.92 4.28 -18.06
C ILE A 196 -8.34 3.24 -17.03
N ALA A 197 -7.98 1.98 -17.27
CA ALA A 197 -8.18 0.91 -16.32
C ALA A 197 -7.08 0.94 -15.24
N ARG A 198 -7.40 0.44 -14.06
CA ARG A 198 -6.38 0.25 -13.02
C ARG A 198 -5.31 -0.75 -13.49
N GLY A 199 -4.05 -0.37 -13.36
CA GLY A 199 -2.90 -1.15 -13.83
C GLY A 199 -2.49 -0.80 -15.26
N SER A 200 -3.11 0.20 -15.89
CA SER A 200 -2.63 0.73 -17.17
C SER A 200 -1.26 1.38 -17.00
N VAL A 201 -0.39 1.16 -17.98
CA VAL A 201 0.84 1.95 -18.10
C VAL A 201 0.54 3.13 -19.02
N GLN A 202 0.68 4.32 -18.48
CA GLN A 202 0.51 5.56 -19.23
C GLN A 202 1.88 6.11 -19.62
N VAL A 203 2.00 6.56 -20.87
CA VAL A 203 3.18 7.28 -21.35
C VAL A 203 2.74 8.69 -21.73
N ALA A 204 3.29 9.67 -21.02
CA ALA A 204 3.05 11.09 -21.32
C ALA A 204 3.99 11.57 -22.43
N GLY A 205 3.81 12.84 -22.87
CA GLY A 205 4.61 13.41 -23.96
C GLY A 205 6.10 13.53 -23.70
N ASP A 206 6.52 13.36 -22.45
CA ASP A 206 7.92 13.31 -22.04
C ASP A 206 8.57 11.91 -22.20
N GLY A 207 7.84 10.96 -22.78
CA GLY A 207 8.34 9.60 -23.02
C GLY A 207 8.51 8.73 -21.77
N VAL A 208 8.10 9.22 -20.60
CA VAL A 208 8.26 8.49 -19.33
C VAL A 208 7.05 7.62 -19.04
N ALA A 209 7.28 6.31 -18.92
CA ALA A 209 6.23 5.39 -18.54
C ALA A 209 5.85 5.57 -17.05
N THR A 210 4.56 5.58 -16.79
CA THR A 210 3.97 5.68 -15.44
C THR A 210 3.01 4.51 -15.22
N LEU A 211 3.21 3.74 -14.16
CA LEU A 211 2.42 2.56 -13.78
C LEU A 211 1.46 2.89 -12.65
#